data_b591ff76bd38a552c1e1427d90c84a77
#
_entry.id   b591ff76bd38a552c1e1427d90c84a77
#
_cell.length_a   1.000
_cell.length_b   1.000
_cell.length_c   1.000
_cell.angle_alpha   90.00
_cell.angle_beta   90.00
_cell.angle_gamma   90.00
#
_symmetry.space_group_name_H-M   'P 1'
#
loop_
_entity.id
_entity.type
_entity.pdbx_description
1 polymer ?
#
loop_
_entity_poly.entity_id
_entity_poly.type
_entity_poly.pdbx_seq_one_letter_code
_entity_poly.pdbx_strand_id
1 'polypeptide(L)'
;MDKKGKIMKKLFLITSLLLIVSCKGDLAKAEINIPTAQCGMCAMAIEDALTKVDGVKKADVDMDALKVTVAYDVEVANITSIESAISNAGYQANETSANAEVYKNLPGCCKLPADR
;
A
#
# COMPACT_ATOMS: atom_id res chain seq x y z
N MET A 1 -44.73 32.66 -19.90
CA MET A 1 -44.68 32.20 -18.51
C MET A 1 -44.00 30.87 -18.33
N ASP A 2 -44.01 30.04 -19.35
CA ASP A 2 -43.33 28.73 -19.30
C ASP A 2 -41.79 28.81 -19.31
N LYS A 3 -41.24 29.95 -19.71
CA LYS A 3 -39.81 30.16 -19.78
C LYS A 3 -39.13 30.15 -18.41
N LYS A 4 -39.76 30.64 -17.38
CA LYS A 4 -39.23 30.66 -16.01
C LYS A 4 -39.18 29.26 -15.38
N GLY A 5 -40.20 28.46 -15.65
CA GLY A 5 -40.24 27.09 -15.16
C GLY A 5 -39.21 26.18 -15.81
N LYS A 6 -38.91 26.39 -17.10
CA LYS A 6 -37.90 25.64 -17.83
C LYS A 6 -36.49 26.00 -17.39
N ILE A 7 -36.24 27.25 -17.06
CA ILE A 7 -34.95 27.71 -16.57
C ILE A 7 -34.64 27.16 -15.17
N MET A 8 -35.66 27.14 -14.30
CA MET A 8 -35.52 26.57 -12.96
C MET A 8 -35.26 25.06 -12.98
N LYS A 9 -35.93 24.33 -13.89
CA LYS A 9 -35.69 22.91 -14.07
C LYS A 9 -34.27 22.61 -14.58
N LYS A 10 -33.76 23.43 -15.47
CA LYS A 10 -32.39 23.31 -15.97
C LYS A 10 -31.35 23.65 -14.90
N LEU A 11 -31.60 24.65 -14.09
CA LEU A 11 -30.75 25.00 -12.96
C LEU A 11 -30.72 23.90 -11.91
N PHE A 12 -31.85 23.26 -11.67
CA PHE A 12 -31.95 22.15 -10.73
C PHE A 12 -31.18 20.92 -11.20
N LEU A 13 -31.20 20.63 -12.49
CA LEU A 13 -30.47 19.54 -13.10
C LEU A 13 -28.95 19.75 -13.04
N ILE A 14 -28.51 20.98 -13.21
CA ILE A 14 -27.09 21.33 -13.15
C ILE A 14 -26.56 21.25 -11.71
N THR A 15 -27.38 21.63 -10.74
CA THR A 15 -27.00 21.56 -9.32
C THR A 15 -26.95 20.10 -8.83
N SER A 16 -27.78 19.23 -9.37
CA SER A 16 -27.77 17.83 -9.04
C SER A 16 -26.54 17.08 -9.60
N LEU A 17 -26.02 17.54 -10.72
CA LEU A 17 -24.85 16.91 -11.34
C LEU A 17 -23.54 17.22 -10.61
N LEU A 18 -23.49 18.31 -9.88
CA LEU A 18 -22.32 18.69 -9.08
C LEU A 18 -22.13 17.88 -7.80
N LEU A 19 -23.17 17.14 -7.38
CA LEU A 19 -23.11 16.31 -6.17
C LEU A 19 -22.54 14.91 -6.40
N ILE A 20 -22.20 14.56 -7.63
CA ILE A 20 -21.69 13.23 -7.96
C ILE A 20 -20.13 13.20 -7.93
N VAL A 21 -19.51 14.34 -7.70
CA VAL A 21 -18.05 14.41 -7.49
C VAL A 21 -17.76 14.21 -6.01
N SER A 22 -18.20 13.10 -5.45
CA SER A 22 -17.89 12.80 -4.08
C SER A 22 -17.13 11.49 -3.95
N CYS A 23 -15.96 11.62 -3.39
CA CYS A 23 -15.35 10.60 -2.53
C CYS A 23 -15.02 9.28 -3.20
N LYS A 24 -14.07 9.33 -4.10
CA LYS A 24 -13.17 8.19 -4.18
C LYS A 24 -11.91 8.61 -3.44
N GLY A 25 -11.68 8.03 -2.28
CA GLY A 25 -10.39 8.12 -1.64
C GLY A 25 -9.35 7.70 -2.67
N ASP A 26 -8.50 8.61 -3.08
CA ASP A 26 -7.47 8.30 -4.07
C ASP A 26 -6.47 7.36 -3.41
N LEU A 27 -6.38 6.13 -3.94
CA LEU A 27 -5.34 5.19 -3.54
C LEU A 27 -4.04 5.62 -4.20
N ALA A 28 -3.00 5.78 -3.40
CA ALA A 28 -1.64 5.93 -3.90
C ALA A 28 -1.02 4.56 -4.12
N LYS A 29 -0.09 4.48 -5.06
CA LYS A 29 0.76 3.31 -5.26
C LYS A 29 2.19 3.69 -4.97
N ALA A 30 2.89 2.86 -4.22
CA ALA A 30 4.30 3.01 -3.94
C ALA A 30 5.04 1.71 -4.22
N GLU A 31 6.24 1.82 -4.73
CA GLU A 31 7.18 0.72 -4.86
C GLU A 31 8.21 0.80 -3.74
N ILE A 32 8.34 -0.28 -3.00
CA ILE A 32 9.29 -0.38 -1.89
C ILE A 32 10.33 -1.43 -2.26
N ASN A 33 11.61 -1.08 -2.19
CA ASN A 33 12.69 -2.02 -2.40
C ASN A 33 12.81 -2.96 -1.20
N ILE A 34 12.88 -4.25 -1.45
CA ILE A 34 13.00 -5.30 -0.44
C ILE A 34 14.21 -6.20 -0.74
N PRO A 35 15.42 -5.65 -0.68
CA PRO A 35 16.63 -6.33 -1.17
C PRO A 35 17.01 -7.58 -0.38
N THR A 36 16.48 -7.76 0.82
CA THR A 36 16.79 -8.93 1.66
C THR A 36 15.80 -10.07 1.52
N ALA A 37 14.73 -9.91 0.75
CA ALA A 37 13.80 -11.00 0.46
C ALA A 37 14.47 -12.06 -0.41
N GLN A 38 14.35 -13.34 -0.04
CA GLN A 38 15.09 -14.44 -0.67
C GLN A 38 14.23 -15.42 -1.46
N CYS A 39 12.97 -15.61 -1.08
CA CYS A 39 12.13 -16.65 -1.68
C CYS A 39 10.64 -16.30 -1.58
N GLY A 40 9.79 -17.16 -2.15
CA GLY A 40 8.35 -17.02 -2.12
C GLY A 40 7.75 -16.95 -0.71
N MET A 41 8.35 -17.61 0.27
CA MET A 41 7.91 -17.50 1.67
C MET A 41 8.11 -16.09 2.21
N CYS A 42 9.20 -15.46 1.82
CA CYS A 42 9.47 -14.07 2.20
C CYS A 42 8.45 -13.13 1.56
N ALA A 43 8.12 -13.35 0.30
CA ALA A 43 7.09 -12.60 -0.41
C ALA A 43 5.74 -12.69 0.33
N MET A 44 5.32 -13.89 0.67
CA MET A 44 4.08 -14.11 1.40
C MET A 44 4.07 -13.43 2.78
N ALA A 45 5.19 -13.50 3.49
CA ALA A 45 5.32 -12.86 4.81
C ALA A 45 5.23 -11.33 4.71
N ILE A 46 5.83 -10.75 3.69
CA ILE A 46 5.78 -9.31 3.44
C ILE A 46 4.35 -8.88 3.06
N GLU A 47 3.72 -9.60 2.15
CA GLU A 47 2.34 -9.31 1.73
C GLU A 47 1.37 -9.42 2.91
N ASP A 48 1.51 -10.46 3.72
CA ASP A 48 0.67 -10.66 4.92
C ASP A 48 0.87 -9.53 5.92
N ALA A 49 2.10 -9.12 6.19
CA ALA A 49 2.41 -8.03 7.09
C ALA A 49 1.81 -6.70 6.59
N LEU A 50 1.88 -6.44 5.29
CA LEU A 50 1.35 -5.22 4.69
C LEU A 50 -0.17 -5.17 4.69
N THR A 51 -0.84 -6.29 4.48
CA THR A 51 -2.31 -6.33 4.50
C THR A 51 -2.89 -6.06 5.89
N LYS A 52 -2.09 -6.18 6.93
CA LYS A 52 -2.47 -5.85 8.31
C LYS A 52 -2.31 -4.36 8.66
N VAL A 53 -1.65 -3.59 7.80
CA VAL A 53 -1.50 -2.15 8.00
C VAL A 53 -2.79 -1.45 7.62
N ASP A 54 -3.32 -0.63 8.53
CA ASP A 54 -4.51 0.17 8.26
C ASP A 54 -4.25 1.08 7.06
N GLY A 55 -5.18 1.08 6.12
CA GLY A 55 -5.09 1.89 4.90
C GLY A 55 -4.44 1.17 3.72
N VAL A 56 -3.73 0.07 3.92
CA VAL A 56 -3.20 -0.74 2.82
C VAL A 56 -4.33 -1.58 2.21
N LYS A 57 -4.51 -1.44 0.90
CA LYS A 57 -5.56 -2.15 0.15
C LYS A 57 -5.02 -3.33 -0.63
N LYS A 58 -3.79 -3.24 -1.10
CA LYS A 58 -3.16 -4.30 -1.89
C LYS A 58 -1.65 -4.22 -1.76
N ALA A 59 -1.00 -5.39 -1.73
CA ALA A 59 0.44 -5.52 -1.75
C ALA A 59 0.82 -6.68 -2.67
N ASP A 60 1.64 -6.39 -3.66
CA ASP A 60 2.15 -7.37 -4.62
C ASP A 60 3.68 -7.37 -4.60
N VAL A 61 4.27 -8.50 -4.27
CA VAL A 61 5.72 -8.67 -4.27
C VAL A 61 6.19 -9.21 -5.63
N ASP A 62 7.16 -8.53 -6.22
CA ASP A 62 7.90 -8.99 -7.38
C ASP A 62 9.28 -9.47 -6.91
N MET A 63 9.48 -10.78 -6.90
CA MET A 63 10.74 -11.38 -6.46
C MET A 63 11.86 -11.22 -7.48
N ASP A 64 11.56 -11.03 -8.75
CA ASP A 64 12.58 -10.79 -9.78
C ASP A 64 13.19 -9.40 -9.64
N ALA A 65 12.35 -8.41 -9.36
CA ALA A 65 12.79 -7.04 -9.15
C ALA A 65 13.15 -6.72 -7.68
N LEU A 66 12.83 -7.61 -6.74
CA LEU A 66 12.96 -7.39 -5.29
C LEU A 66 12.28 -6.10 -4.85
N LYS A 67 11.03 -5.96 -5.24
CA LYS A 67 10.17 -4.81 -4.92
C LYS A 67 8.79 -5.29 -4.52
N VAL A 68 8.13 -4.51 -3.71
CA VAL A 68 6.70 -4.68 -3.44
C VAL A 68 5.97 -3.43 -3.89
N THR A 69 4.88 -3.61 -4.62
CA THR A 69 3.97 -2.53 -5.00
C THR A 69 2.81 -2.51 -4.02
N VAL A 70 2.61 -1.38 -3.35
CA VAL A 70 1.59 -1.22 -2.33
C VAL A 70 0.57 -0.18 -2.78
N ALA A 71 -0.70 -0.54 -2.79
CA ALA A 71 -1.80 0.40 -2.96
C ALA A 71 -2.38 0.73 -1.58
N TYR A 72 -2.41 2.00 -1.23
CA TYR A 72 -2.81 2.44 0.11
C TYR A 72 -3.56 3.77 0.09
N ASP A 73 -4.35 3.99 1.12
CA ASP A 73 -5.06 5.25 1.36
C ASP A 73 -4.10 6.22 2.07
N VAL A 74 -3.79 7.33 1.40
CA VAL A 74 -2.85 8.34 1.90
C VAL A 74 -3.31 9.05 3.16
N GLU A 75 -4.60 9.02 3.45
CA GLU A 75 -5.16 9.61 4.67
C GLU A 75 -5.00 8.71 5.89
N VAL A 76 -4.76 7.43 5.68
CA VAL A 76 -4.68 6.42 6.74
C VAL A 76 -3.26 5.88 6.89
N ALA A 77 -2.56 5.64 5.79
CA ALA A 77 -1.20 5.09 5.78
C ALA A 77 -0.22 6.03 5.07
N ASN A 78 1.05 5.83 5.35
CA ASN A 78 2.14 6.54 4.67
C ASN A 78 3.31 5.57 4.42
N ILE A 79 4.30 6.04 3.67
CA ILE A 79 5.49 5.23 3.33
C ILE A 79 6.20 4.75 4.59
N THR A 80 6.32 5.59 5.60
CA THR A 80 6.99 5.24 6.87
C THR A 80 6.27 4.07 7.57
N SER A 81 4.94 4.08 7.63
CA SER A 81 4.19 2.98 8.24
C SER A 81 4.31 1.67 7.45
N ILE A 82 4.38 1.77 6.11
CA ILE A 82 4.57 0.62 5.22
C ILE A 82 5.97 0.03 5.40
N GLU A 83 7.00 0.87 5.39
CA GLU A 83 8.38 0.44 5.63
C GLU A 83 8.55 -0.19 7.02
N SER A 84 7.93 0.39 8.04
CA SER A 84 7.96 -0.16 9.40
C SER A 84 7.32 -1.54 9.48
N ALA A 85 6.23 -1.78 8.77
CA ALA A 85 5.58 -3.09 8.72
C ALA A 85 6.50 -4.14 8.09
N ILE A 86 7.19 -3.81 7.01
CA ILE A 86 8.15 -4.68 6.34
C ILE A 86 9.36 -4.95 7.25
N SER A 87 9.89 -3.91 7.86
CA SER A 87 11.00 -4.00 8.82
C SER A 87 10.65 -4.93 9.99
N ASN A 88 9.46 -4.78 10.55
CA ASN A 88 8.98 -5.59 11.66
C ASN A 88 8.65 -7.03 11.25
N ALA A 89 8.52 -7.31 9.96
CA ALA A 89 8.42 -8.67 9.44
C ALA A 89 9.80 -9.34 9.25
N GLY A 90 10.89 -8.59 9.43
CA GLY A 90 12.26 -9.08 9.34
C GLY A 90 12.97 -8.79 8.03
N TYR A 91 12.47 -7.85 7.23
CA TYR A 91 13.03 -7.51 5.92
C TYR A 91 13.39 -6.04 5.82
N GLN A 92 14.42 -5.75 5.04
CA GLN A 92 14.75 -4.36 4.72
C GLN A 92 13.70 -3.77 3.78
N ALA A 93 13.31 -2.53 4.06
CA ALA A 93 12.37 -1.77 3.23
C ALA A 93 13.03 -0.44 2.86
N ASN A 94 13.39 -0.26 1.59
CA ASN A 94 14.19 0.89 1.14
C ASN A 94 15.44 1.05 2.02
N GLU A 95 15.61 2.22 2.64
CA GLU A 95 16.72 2.49 3.57
C GLU A 95 16.45 2.02 5.00
N THR A 96 15.24 1.55 5.30
CA THR A 96 14.87 1.08 6.63
C THR A 96 15.34 -0.35 6.84
N SER A 97 16.26 -0.54 7.79
CA SER A 97 16.81 -1.85 8.11
C SER A 97 15.76 -2.80 8.68
N ALA A 98 15.92 -4.09 8.44
CA ALA A 98 15.10 -5.12 9.08
C ALA A 98 15.24 -5.04 10.60
N ASN A 99 14.14 -5.31 11.31
CA ASN A 99 14.18 -5.47 12.75
C ASN A 99 15.11 -6.65 13.10
N ALA A 100 16.19 -6.39 13.81
CA ALA A 100 17.25 -7.35 14.07
C ALA A 100 16.74 -8.59 14.84
N GLU A 101 15.86 -8.40 15.81
CA GLU A 101 15.31 -9.50 16.61
C GLU A 101 14.41 -10.41 15.77
N VAL A 102 13.60 -9.82 14.90
CA VAL A 102 12.72 -10.58 14.01
C VAL A 102 13.55 -11.30 12.95
N TYR A 103 14.51 -10.62 12.34
CA TYR A 103 15.40 -11.19 11.34
C TYR A 103 16.13 -12.42 11.89
N LYS A 104 16.64 -12.33 13.11
CA LYS A 104 17.36 -13.40 13.78
C LYS A 104 16.53 -14.68 13.90
N ASN A 105 15.22 -14.54 14.06
CA ASN A 105 14.28 -15.64 14.22
C ASN A 105 13.65 -16.12 12.90
N LEU A 106 14.01 -15.52 11.76
CA LEU A 106 13.51 -15.97 10.47
C LEU A 106 14.04 -17.40 10.15
N PRO A 107 13.27 -18.17 9.35
CA PRO A 107 13.77 -19.43 8.80
C PRO A 107 15.06 -19.19 7.98
N GLY A 108 15.96 -20.17 7.94
CA GLY A 108 17.22 -20.05 7.22
C GLY A 108 17.03 -19.64 5.76
N CYS A 109 15.99 -20.14 5.08
CA CYS A 109 15.70 -19.77 3.69
C CYS A 109 15.31 -18.30 3.51
N CYS A 110 14.90 -17.61 4.57
CA CYS A 110 14.54 -16.19 4.57
C CYS A 110 15.69 -15.27 5.00
N LYS A 111 16.80 -15.85 5.46
CA LYS A 111 18.00 -15.09 5.79
C LYS A 111 18.90 -14.94 4.59
N LEU A 112 19.73 -13.91 4.60
CA LEU A 112 20.79 -13.74 3.59
C LEU A 112 21.73 -14.96 3.61
N PRO A 113 22.31 -15.34 2.46
CA PRO A 113 23.18 -16.52 2.37
C PRO A 113 24.35 -16.51 3.38
N ALA A 114 24.88 -15.33 3.70
CA ALA A 114 25.96 -15.19 4.67
C ALA A 114 25.53 -15.44 6.11
N ASP A 115 24.22 -15.40 6.41
CA ASP A 115 23.68 -15.50 7.77
C ASP A 115 22.99 -16.85 8.05
N ARG A 116 23.03 -17.75 7.09
CA ARG A 116 22.44 -19.10 7.20
C ARG A 116 23.31 -20.06 7.99
#